data_cd6fcbe1e9fea2cb6e9ab631bb305231
#
_entry.id   cd6fcbe1e9fea2cb6e9ab631bb305231
#
_cell.length_a   1.000
_cell.length_b   1.000
_cell.length_c   1.000
_cell.angle_alpha   90.00
_cell.angle_beta   90.00
_cell.angle_gamma   90.00
#
_symmetry.space_group_name_H-M   'P 1'
#
loop_
_entity.id
_entity.type
_entity.pdbx_description
1 polymer ?
#
loop_
_entity_poly.entity_id
_entity_poly.type
_entity_poly.pdbx_seq_one_letter_code
_entity_poly.pdbx_strand_id
1 'polypeptide(L)'
;MKKILEVKDICKTYQAQNGEIEALKNISFDVKEGDYISIIGPSGCGKSTLLSIISGLEPKTSGEIHIEGKIGYMLQKDNLLEWRTIYKNVLLGLEIQKDKTQENIEYTENLLKKYGLYEFKDKYPTQLSGGMRQRAALIRTLAVRPKILLLDEAFSALDYQTRLMVTEDIFKILKAENIT
;
A
#
# COMPACT_ATOMS: atom_id res chain seq x y z
N MET A 1 -1.40 -19.59 13.76
CA MET A 1 -1.02 -18.52 12.82
C MET A 1 -0.14 -17.53 13.55
N LYS A 2 0.95 -17.09 12.94
CA LYS A 2 1.94 -16.18 13.54
C LYS A 2 1.41 -14.75 13.49
N LYS A 3 1.54 -13.98 14.59
CA LYS A 3 1.28 -12.53 14.57
C LYS A 3 2.36 -11.85 13.74
N ILE A 4 1.98 -10.94 12.85
CA ILE A 4 2.89 -10.16 12.00
C ILE A 4 2.77 -8.67 12.21
N LEU A 5 1.66 -8.21 12.81
CA LEU A 5 1.47 -6.84 13.26
C LEU A 5 0.77 -6.87 14.62
N GLU A 6 1.31 -6.13 15.57
CA GLU A 6 0.69 -5.90 16.87
C GLU A 6 0.66 -4.38 17.12
N VAL A 7 -0.53 -3.85 17.36
CA VAL A 7 -0.79 -2.44 17.65
C VAL A 7 -1.36 -2.37 19.06
N LYS A 8 -0.71 -1.60 19.95
CA LYS A 8 -1.10 -1.48 21.37
C LYS A 8 -1.24 -0.02 21.77
N ASP A 9 -2.44 0.34 22.20
CA ASP A 9 -2.80 1.62 22.82
C ASP A 9 -2.29 2.83 22.04
N ILE A 10 -2.37 2.76 20.69
CA ILE A 10 -1.93 3.83 19.84
C ILE A 10 -2.82 5.04 19.99
N CYS A 11 -2.19 6.15 20.35
CA CYS A 11 -2.80 7.47 20.36
C CYS A 11 -2.07 8.40 19.39
N LYS A 12 -2.83 9.31 18.79
CA LYS A 12 -2.29 10.41 17.98
C LYS A 12 -3.05 11.68 18.25
N THR A 13 -2.32 12.69 18.72
CA THR A 13 -2.81 14.05 18.92
C THR A 13 -2.02 15.02 18.05
N TYR A 14 -2.70 15.86 17.33
CA TYR A 14 -2.12 16.95 16.55
C TYR A 14 -2.29 18.28 17.30
N GLN A 15 -1.25 19.09 17.28
CA GLN A 15 -1.32 20.48 17.76
C GLN A 15 -1.90 21.36 16.65
N ALA A 16 -2.98 22.05 16.93
CA ALA A 16 -3.64 22.99 16.02
C ALA A 16 -3.67 24.40 16.64
N GLN A 17 -3.89 25.42 15.83
CA GLN A 17 -3.94 26.82 16.32
C GLN A 17 -5.00 27.03 17.41
N ASN A 18 -6.09 26.27 17.41
CA ASN A 18 -7.22 26.39 18.34
C ASN A 18 -7.26 25.26 19.40
N GLY A 19 -6.13 24.59 19.67
CA GLY A 19 -6.04 23.52 20.64
C GLY A 19 -5.52 22.21 20.07
N GLU A 20 -5.81 21.12 20.75
CA GLU A 20 -5.37 19.76 20.37
C GLU A 20 -6.49 19.02 19.64
N ILE A 21 -6.12 18.26 18.62
CA ILE A 21 -7.02 17.36 17.88
C ILE A 21 -6.59 15.93 18.15
N GLU A 22 -7.37 15.18 18.93
CA GLU A 22 -7.17 13.76 19.16
C GLU A 22 -7.66 12.96 17.94
N ALA A 23 -6.75 12.55 17.08
CA ALA A 23 -7.06 11.81 15.85
C ALA A 23 -7.22 10.30 16.10
N LEU A 24 -6.45 9.73 17.04
CA LEU A 24 -6.53 8.32 17.44
C LEU A 24 -6.49 8.23 18.97
N LYS A 25 -7.30 7.34 19.53
CA LYS A 25 -7.42 7.12 20.97
C LYS A 25 -7.41 5.64 21.31
N ASN A 26 -6.32 5.18 21.99
CA ASN A 26 -6.16 3.83 22.52
C ASN A 26 -6.53 2.72 21.52
N ILE A 27 -6.00 2.82 20.29
CA ILE A 27 -6.25 1.82 19.26
C ILE A 27 -5.36 0.59 19.51
N SER A 28 -5.99 -0.58 19.67
CA SER A 28 -5.29 -1.85 19.88
C SER A 28 -5.91 -2.96 19.03
N PHE A 29 -5.08 -3.68 18.29
CA PHE A 29 -5.45 -4.88 17.53
C PHE A 29 -4.21 -5.66 17.09
N ASP A 30 -4.44 -6.92 16.71
CA ASP A 30 -3.41 -7.81 16.17
C ASP A 30 -3.78 -8.27 14.76
N VAL A 31 -2.76 -8.51 13.93
CA VAL A 31 -2.91 -9.09 12.60
C VAL A 31 -2.04 -10.35 12.51
N LYS A 32 -2.63 -11.43 12.06
CA LYS A 32 -1.94 -12.70 11.81
C LYS A 32 -1.63 -12.84 10.32
N GLU A 33 -0.65 -13.66 10.03
CA GLU A 33 -0.29 -13.99 8.64
C GLU A 33 -1.50 -14.58 7.89
N GLY A 34 -1.84 -13.98 6.74
CA GLY A 34 -2.99 -14.34 5.92
C GLY A 34 -4.31 -13.65 6.32
N ASP A 35 -4.34 -12.81 7.35
CA ASP A 35 -5.54 -12.03 7.69
C ASP A 35 -5.79 -10.92 6.67
N TYR A 36 -7.09 -10.65 6.42
CA TYR A 36 -7.56 -9.46 5.70
C TYR A 36 -8.38 -8.60 6.64
N ILE A 37 -7.90 -7.39 6.92
CA ILE A 37 -8.54 -6.47 7.87
C ILE A 37 -9.08 -5.26 7.13
N SER A 38 -10.36 -4.93 7.35
CA SER A 38 -10.98 -3.71 6.86
C SER A 38 -11.19 -2.72 7.99
N ILE A 39 -10.65 -1.51 7.83
CA ILE A 39 -10.86 -0.39 8.76
C ILE A 39 -11.98 0.47 8.19
N ILE A 40 -13.13 0.51 8.88
CA ILE A 40 -14.33 1.21 8.44
C ILE A 40 -14.62 2.38 9.37
N GLY A 41 -15.02 3.50 8.80
CA GLY A 41 -15.42 4.70 9.55
C GLY A 41 -15.65 5.89 8.63
N PRO A 42 -16.27 6.97 9.13
CA PRO A 42 -16.53 8.18 8.35
C PRO A 42 -15.25 8.87 7.89
N SER A 43 -15.37 9.80 6.93
CA SER A 43 -14.23 10.62 6.51
C SER A 43 -13.70 11.42 7.70
N GLY A 44 -12.37 11.52 7.82
CA GLY A 44 -11.71 12.25 8.90
C GLY A 44 -11.61 11.52 10.25
N CYS A 45 -12.10 10.27 10.38
CA CYS A 45 -12.02 9.53 11.65
C CYS A 45 -10.63 8.91 11.97
N GLY A 46 -9.58 9.23 11.20
CA GLY A 46 -8.21 8.80 11.52
C GLY A 46 -7.72 7.53 10.80
N LYS A 47 -8.47 6.96 9.84
CA LYS A 47 -8.05 5.73 9.11
C LYS A 47 -6.67 5.88 8.45
N SER A 48 -6.50 6.92 7.62
CA SER A 48 -5.22 7.21 6.96
C SER A 48 -4.11 7.56 7.94
N THR A 49 -4.44 8.24 9.05
CA THR A 49 -3.50 8.50 10.14
C THR A 49 -2.98 7.21 10.74
N LEU A 50 -3.87 6.25 11.04
CA LEU A 50 -3.49 4.95 11.57
C LEU A 50 -2.58 4.18 10.60
N LEU A 51 -2.94 4.11 9.31
CA LEU A 51 -2.12 3.46 8.29
C LEU A 51 -0.75 4.14 8.12
N SER A 52 -0.71 5.47 8.17
CA SER A 52 0.55 6.23 8.10
C SER A 52 1.44 5.98 9.32
N ILE A 53 0.86 5.83 10.51
CA ILE A 53 1.61 5.48 11.73
C ILE A 53 2.13 4.05 11.64
N ILE A 54 1.32 3.09 11.20
CA ILE A 54 1.75 1.69 11.03
C ILE A 54 2.87 1.60 9.99
N SER A 55 2.81 2.37 8.89
CA SER A 55 3.87 2.39 7.87
C SER A 55 5.14 3.14 8.30
N GLY A 56 5.13 3.83 9.43
CA GLY A 56 6.25 4.63 9.92
C GLY A 56 6.41 6.00 9.26
N LEU A 57 5.46 6.42 8.44
CA LEU A 57 5.46 7.75 7.80
C LEU A 57 5.06 8.87 8.77
N GLU A 58 4.26 8.54 9.78
CA GLU A 58 3.78 9.49 10.78
C GLU A 58 4.17 9.01 12.18
N PRO A 59 4.72 9.84 13.07
CA PRO A 59 5.00 9.46 14.44
C PRO A 59 3.68 9.38 15.25
N LYS A 60 3.57 8.35 16.06
CA LYS A 60 2.53 8.22 17.09
C LYS A 60 2.81 9.15 18.28
N THR A 61 1.78 9.54 19.03
CA THR A 61 1.94 10.28 20.30
C THR A 61 2.28 9.31 21.43
N SER A 62 1.63 8.15 21.49
CA SER A 62 1.90 7.10 22.49
C SER A 62 1.50 5.72 21.96
N GLY A 63 1.78 4.67 22.76
CA GLY A 63 1.49 3.28 22.42
C GLY A 63 2.68 2.57 21.75
N GLU A 64 2.48 1.32 21.34
CA GLU A 64 3.52 0.48 20.76
C GLU A 64 3.05 -0.19 19.48
N ILE A 65 3.98 -0.37 18.53
CA ILE A 65 3.74 -1.11 17.28
C ILE A 65 4.90 -2.08 17.08
N HIS A 66 4.57 -3.35 16.90
CA HIS A 66 5.52 -4.39 16.51
C HIS A 66 5.14 -4.94 15.15
N ILE A 67 6.11 -4.95 14.23
CA ILE A 67 5.89 -5.36 12.84
C ILE A 67 6.94 -6.40 12.48
N GLU A 68 6.49 -7.50 11.90
CA GLU A 68 7.38 -8.54 11.37
C GLU A 68 7.36 -8.53 9.85
N GLY A 69 8.48 -8.13 9.26
CA GLY A 69 8.69 -8.07 7.81
C GLY A 69 8.53 -6.68 7.20
N LYS A 70 8.59 -6.63 5.87
CA LYS A 70 8.46 -5.38 5.12
C LYS A 70 6.99 -4.99 4.96
N ILE A 71 6.71 -3.71 5.03
CA ILE A 71 5.39 -3.14 4.72
C ILE A 71 5.42 -2.56 3.31
N GLY A 72 4.39 -2.88 2.52
CA GLY A 72 4.01 -2.14 1.33
C GLY A 72 2.86 -1.20 1.67
N TYR A 73 2.94 0.06 1.28
CA TYR A 73 1.87 1.03 1.50
C TYR A 73 1.44 1.65 0.17
N MET A 74 0.19 1.44 -0.17
CA MET A 74 -0.45 2.03 -1.35
C MET A 74 -1.38 3.14 -0.90
N LEU A 75 -1.02 4.37 -1.26
CA LEU A 75 -1.76 5.57 -0.96
C LEU A 75 -3.00 5.70 -1.86
N GLN A 76 -3.93 6.57 -1.49
CA GLN A 76 -5.14 6.87 -2.24
C GLN A 76 -4.86 7.28 -3.70
N LYS A 77 -3.83 8.10 -3.93
CA LYS A 77 -3.35 8.43 -5.26
C LYS A 77 -2.27 7.45 -5.69
N ASP A 78 -2.20 7.18 -7.00
CA ASP A 78 -1.18 6.28 -7.57
C ASP A 78 0.27 6.76 -7.34
N ASN A 79 0.48 8.07 -7.26
CA ASN A 79 1.77 8.71 -7.02
C ASN A 79 2.89 8.16 -7.94
N LEU A 80 2.54 7.84 -9.19
CA LEU A 80 3.52 7.49 -10.20
C LEU A 80 4.31 8.74 -10.60
N LEU A 81 5.60 8.57 -10.83
CA LEU A 81 6.47 9.65 -11.30
C LEU A 81 6.21 9.88 -12.78
N GLU A 82 5.62 11.00 -13.13
CA GLU A 82 5.17 11.34 -14.50
C GLU A 82 6.31 11.37 -15.54
N TRP A 83 7.54 11.68 -15.09
CA TRP A 83 8.75 11.70 -15.91
C TRP A 83 9.47 10.37 -16.06
N ARG A 84 8.91 9.30 -15.46
CA ARG A 84 9.43 7.94 -15.57
C ARG A 84 8.46 7.05 -16.31
N THR A 85 9.00 6.12 -17.10
CA THR A 85 8.17 5.06 -17.70
C THR A 85 7.53 4.19 -16.63
N ILE A 86 6.51 3.44 -16.99
CA ILE A 86 5.86 2.46 -16.09
C ILE A 86 6.90 1.47 -15.54
N TYR A 87 7.78 0.96 -16.39
CA TYR A 87 8.86 0.07 -15.97
C TYR A 87 9.75 0.67 -14.89
N LYS A 88 10.21 1.90 -15.09
CA LYS A 88 11.02 2.62 -14.11
C LYS A 88 10.25 2.97 -12.83
N ASN A 89 8.94 3.18 -12.93
CA ASN A 89 8.09 3.38 -11.77
C ASN A 89 7.96 2.12 -10.92
N VAL A 90 7.68 0.96 -11.54
CA VAL A 90 7.50 -0.29 -10.78
C VAL A 90 8.80 -0.79 -10.14
N LEU A 91 9.95 -0.50 -10.74
CA LEU A 91 11.27 -0.83 -10.17
C LEU A 91 11.77 0.17 -9.13
N LEU A 92 11.07 1.29 -8.89
CA LEU A 92 11.54 2.38 -8.04
C LEU A 92 11.87 1.90 -6.61
N GLY A 93 11.03 1.07 -6.02
CA GLY A 93 11.26 0.54 -4.67
C GLY A 93 12.54 -0.28 -4.57
N LEU A 94 12.81 -1.13 -5.57
CA LEU A 94 14.04 -1.92 -5.66
C LEU A 94 15.27 -1.02 -5.89
N GLU A 95 15.11 0.05 -6.66
CA GLU A 95 16.17 1.02 -6.90
C GLU A 95 16.59 1.75 -5.62
N ILE A 96 15.60 2.22 -4.84
CA ILE A 96 15.84 2.91 -3.55
C ILE A 96 16.48 1.96 -2.53
N GLN A 97 16.01 0.71 -2.46
CA GLN A 97 16.55 -0.30 -1.55
C GLN A 97 17.91 -0.89 -2.02
N LYS A 98 18.40 -0.51 -3.21
CA LYS A 98 19.58 -1.09 -3.86
C LYS A 98 19.51 -2.62 -4.02
N ASP A 99 18.30 -3.13 -4.24
CA ASP A 99 17.98 -4.56 -4.31
C ASP A 99 17.46 -4.96 -5.71
N LYS A 100 18.03 -4.36 -6.77
CA LYS A 100 17.75 -4.67 -8.18
C LYS A 100 18.51 -5.93 -8.61
N THR A 101 18.28 -7.04 -7.89
CA THR A 101 18.79 -8.33 -8.31
C THR A 101 18.06 -8.81 -9.56
N GLN A 102 18.70 -9.72 -10.32
CA GLN A 102 18.07 -10.30 -11.50
C GLN A 102 16.74 -10.99 -11.14
N GLU A 103 16.70 -11.70 -10.00
CA GLU A 103 15.49 -12.34 -9.47
C GLU A 103 14.35 -11.36 -9.22
N ASN A 104 14.63 -10.23 -8.56
CA ASN A 104 13.62 -9.21 -8.26
C ASN A 104 13.12 -8.48 -9.51
N ILE A 105 13.99 -8.30 -10.50
CA ILE A 105 13.62 -7.74 -11.81
C ILE A 105 12.67 -8.69 -12.53
N GLU A 106 13.03 -9.97 -12.64
CA GLU A 106 12.20 -11.00 -13.28
C GLU A 106 10.84 -11.15 -12.57
N TYR A 107 10.84 -11.15 -11.24
CA TYR A 107 9.60 -11.14 -10.46
C TYR A 107 8.70 -9.96 -10.82
N THR A 108 9.27 -8.74 -10.88
CA THR A 108 8.52 -7.53 -11.23
C THR A 108 8.00 -7.57 -12.68
N GLU A 109 8.79 -8.09 -13.62
CA GLU A 109 8.35 -8.30 -15.00
C GLU A 109 7.21 -9.33 -15.09
N ASN A 110 7.27 -10.39 -14.30
CA ASN A 110 6.18 -11.36 -14.22
C ASN A 110 4.90 -10.75 -13.64
N LEU A 111 5.01 -9.86 -12.66
CA LEU A 111 3.85 -9.07 -12.19
C LEU A 111 3.29 -8.20 -13.32
N LEU A 112 4.14 -7.48 -14.09
CA LEU A 112 3.68 -6.69 -15.24
C LEU A 112 2.94 -7.52 -16.28
N LYS A 113 3.44 -8.73 -16.59
CA LYS A 113 2.79 -9.68 -17.52
C LYS A 113 1.46 -10.17 -16.96
N LYS A 114 1.47 -10.65 -15.72
CA LYS A 114 0.30 -11.21 -15.02
C LYS A 114 -0.86 -10.20 -14.90
N TYR A 115 -0.53 -8.92 -14.74
CA TYR A 115 -1.54 -7.85 -14.58
C TYR A 115 -1.75 -6.99 -15.84
N GLY A 116 -1.31 -7.49 -17.00
CA GLY A 116 -1.62 -6.92 -18.31
C GLY A 116 -1.01 -5.54 -18.57
N LEU A 117 0.14 -5.25 -17.94
CA LEU A 117 0.86 -3.98 -18.11
C LEU A 117 2.20 -4.11 -18.83
N TYR A 118 2.60 -5.32 -19.21
CA TYR A 118 3.92 -5.53 -19.82
C TYR A 118 4.08 -4.79 -21.14
N GLU A 119 3.06 -4.78 -22.01
CA GLU A 119 3.07 -4.05 -23.29
C GLU A 119 3.10 -2.52 -23.11
N PHE A 120 2.79 -2.03 -21.91
CA PHE A 120 2.77 -0.62 -21.55
C PHE A 120 3.99 -0.19 -20.74
N LYS A 121 4.97 -1.08 -20.54
CA LYS A 121 6.12 -0.84 -19.66
C LYS A 121 6.95 0.39 -20.04
N ASP A 122 7.03 0.69 -21.33
CA ASP A 122 7.80 1.83 -21.88
C ASP A 122 6.96 3.11 -22.01
N LYS A 123 5.67 3.07 -21.68
CA LYS A 123 4.77 4.23 -21.64
C LYS A 123 4.96 5.03 -20.37
N TYR A 124 4.52 6.29 -20.40
CA TYR A 124 4.48 7.19 -19.25
C TYR A 124 3.11 7.14 -18.57
N PRO A 125 3.00 7.49 -17.27
CA PRO A 125 1.72 7.47 -16.54
C PRO A 125 0.59 8.21 -17.21
N THR A 126 0.88 9.35 -17.85
CA THR A 126 -0.10 10.18 -18.60
C THR A 126 -0.75 9.45 -19.79
N GLN A 127 -0.14 8.38 -20.28
CA GLN A 127 -0.62 7.59 -21.40
C GLN A 127 -1.49 6.40 -20.98
N LEU A 128 -1.70 6.20 -19.65
CA LEU A 128 -2.45 5.09 -19.08
C LEU A 128 -3.82 5.56 -18.55
N SER A 129 -4.80 4.64 -18.58
CA SER A 129 -6.06 4.86 -17.87
C SER A 129 -5.86 4.87 -16.34
N GLY A 130 -6.82 5.42 -15.59
CA GLY A 130 -6.76 5.45 -14.12
C GLY A 130 -6.56 4.06 -13.50
N GLY A 131 -7.31 3.06 -13.98
CA GLY A 131 -7.18 1.67 -13.51
C GLY A 131 -5.82 1.04 -13.85
N MET A 132 -5.24 1.37 -15.01
CA MET A 132 -3.88 0.93 -15.36
C MET A 132 -2.83 1.57 -14.45
N ARG A 133 -2.97 2.87 -14.13
CA ARG A 133 -2.07 3.55 -13.19
C ARG A 133 -2.17 2.94 -11.80
N GLN A 134 -3.38 2.64 -11.31
CA GLN A 134 -3.56 1.98 -10.01
C GLN A 134 -2.89 0.59 -9.97
N ARG A 135 -3.04 -0.21 -11.04
CA ARG A 135 -2.33 -1.50 -11.15
C ARG A 135 -0.82 -1.32 -11.18
N ALA A 136 -0.29 -0.32 -11.88
CA ALA A 136 1.14 -0.02 -11.87
C ALA A 136 1.64 0.38 -10.47
N ALA A 137 0.88 1.19 -9.72
CA ALA A 137 1.20 1.54 -8.34
C ALA A 137 1.20 0.32 -7.41
N LEU A 138 0.23 -0.59 -7.60
CA LEU A 138 0.21 -1.86 -6.87
C LEU A 138 1.45 -2.71 -7.18
N ILE A 139 1.79 -2.91 -8.46
CA ILE A 139 2.98 -3.66 -8.87
C ILE A 139 4.24 -3.04 -8.27
N ARG A 140 4.37 -1.71 -8.27
CA ARG A 140 5.48 -0.99 -7.62
C ARG A 140 5.59 -1.35 -6.13
N THR A 141 4.45 -1.43 -5.45
CA THR A 141 4.41 -1.78 -4.03
C THR A 141 4.74 -3.26 -3.80
N LEU A 142 4.29 -4.15 -4.68
CA LEU A 142 4.55 -5.59 -4.59
C LEU A 142 5.99 -5.97 -4.98
N ALA A 143 6.64 -5.18 -5.83
CA ALA A 143 8.00 -5.45 -6.33
C ALA A 143 9.03 -5.62 -5.19
N VAL A 144 8.83 -4.96 -4.06
CA VAL A 144 9.70 -5.08 -2.88
C VAL A 144 9.36 -6.27 -1.98
N ARG A 145 8.45 -7.14 -2.40
CA ARG A 145 7.98 -8.35 -1.69
C ARG A 145 7.57 -8.05 -0.25
N PRO A 146 6.57 -7.18 -0.03
CA PRO A 146 6.12 -6.86 1.32
C PRO A 146 5.44 -8.07 1.96
N LYS A 147 5.52 -8.19 3.29
CA LYS A 147 4.76 -9.19 4.06
C LYS A 147 3.38 -8.68 4.45
N ILE A 148 3.24 -7.38 4.61
CA ILE A 148 1.99 -6.69 4.93
C ILE A 148 1.75 -5.63 3.85
N LEU A 149 0.53 -5.60 3.31
CA LEU A 149 0.10 -4.56 2.38
C LEU A 149 -0.96 -3.67 3.05
N LEU A 150 -0.66 -2.39 3.15
CA LEU A 150 -1.60 -1.36 3.59
C LEU A 150 -2.21 -0.68 2.36
N LEU A 151 -3.54 -0.60 2.32
CA LEU A 151 -4.30 0.03 1.24
C LEU A 151 -5.16 1.17 1.82
N ASP A 152 -4.83 2.41 1.50
CA ASP A 152 -5.56 3.59 1.95
C ASP A 152 -6.45 4.11 0.84
N GLU A 153 -7.73 3.70 0.84
CA GLU A 153 -8.73 4.08 -0.17
C GLU A 153 -8.22 3.99 -1.62
N ALA A 154 -7.30 3.06 -1.87
CA ALA A 154 -6.49 2.97 -3.09
C ALA A 154 -7.28 2.92 -4.40
N PHE A 155 -8.60 2.66 -4.33
CA PHE A 155 -9.48 2.50 -5.51
C PHE A 155 -10.69 3.42 -5.47
N SER A 156 -10.72 4.40 -4.56
CA SER A 156 -11.85 5.33 -4.41
C SER A 156 -12.10 6.20 -5.65
N ALA A 157 -11.03 6.48 -6.41
CA ALA A 157 -11.10 7.29 -7.64
C ALA A 157 -11.57 6.52 -8.89
N LEU A 158 -11.76 5.19 -8.79
CA LEU A 158 -12.22 4.36 -9.90
C LEU A 158 -13.77 4.31 -9.93
N ASP A 159 -14.33 4.19 -11.14
CA ASP A 159 -15.73 3.86 -11.32
C ASP A 159 -16.06 2.49 -10.68
N TYR A 160 -17.33 2.24 -10.42
CA TYR A 160 -17.77 1.06 -9.67
C TYR A 160 -17.36 -0.27 -10.31
N GLN A 161 -17.48 -0.40 -11.63
CA GLN A 161 -17.16 -1.65 -12.34
C GLN A 161 -15.65 -1.91 -12.33
N THR A 162 -14.86 -0.89 -12.66
CA THR A 162 -13.38 -0.98 -12.61
C THR A 162 -12.89 -1.28 -11.20
N ARG A 163 -13.52 -0.69 -10.17
CA ARG A 163 -13.18 -0.95 -8.77
C ARG A 163 -13.41 -2.41 -8.39
N LEU A 164 -14.55 -3.00 -8.76
CA LEU A 164 -14.83 -4.41 -8.48
C LEU A 164 -13.78 -5.32 -9.12
N MET A 165 -13.48 -5.13 -10.41
CA MET A 165 -12.49 -5.94 -11.12
C MET A 165 -11.09 -5.82 -10.49
N VAL A 166 -10.67 -4.59 -10.19
CA VAL A 166 -9.35 -4.36 -9.57
C VAL A 166 -9.29 -4.96 -8.16
N THR A 167 -10.37 -4.87 -7.39
CA THR A 167 -10.43 -5.45 -6.04
C THR A 167 -10.33 -6.97 -6.09
N GLU A 168 -11.06 -7.63 -7.00
CA GLU A 168 -10.96 -9.09 -7.18
C GLU A 168 -9.55 -9.51 -7.61
N ASP A 169 -8.94 -8.78 -8.53
CA ASP A 169 -7.58 -9.04 -8.98
C ASP A 169 -6.59 -8.94 -7.82
N ILE A 170 -6.73 -7.91 -6.97
CA ILE A 170 -5.87 -7.73 -5.79
C ILE A 170 -6.01 -8.89 -4.81
N PHE A 171 -7.24 -9.32 -4.49
CA PHE A 171 -7.42 -10.48 -3.62
C PHE A 171 -6.74 -11.74 -4.17
N LYS A 172 -6.84 -11.98 -5.48
CA LYS A 172 -6.12 -13.08 -6.14
C LYS A 172 -4.61 -12.94 -6.00
N ILE A 173 -4.10 -11.70 -6.13
CA ILE A 173 -2.68 -11.37 -5.98
C ILE A 173 -2.20 -11.67 -4.55
N LEU A 174 -2.86 -11.07 -3.56
CA LEU A 174 -2.49 -11.19 -2.16
C LEU A 174 -2.45 -12.66 -1.73
N LYS A 175 -3.45 -13.43 -2.16
CA LYS A 175 -3.52 -14.88 -1.89
C LYS A 175 -2.41 -15.65 -2.59
N ALA A 176 -2.07 -15.32 -3.84
CA ALA A 176 -1.04 -16.01 -4.61
C ALA A 176 0.38 -15.71 -4.12
N GLU A 177 0.61 -14.52 -3.57
CA GLU A 177 1.91 -14.06 -3.07
C GLU A 177 2.05 -14.21 -1.55
N ASN A 178 1.06 -14.83 -0.85
CA ASN A 178 1.03 -14.94 0.62
C ASN A 178 1.23 -13.60 1.36
N ILE A 179 0.61 -12.54 0.87
CA ILE A 179 0.66 -11.21 1.47
C ILE A 179 -0.57 -11.00 2.34
N THR A 180 -0.37 -10.43 3.51
CA THR A 180 -1.42 -10.04 4.47
C THR A 180 -1.83 -8.60 4.26
#